data_3eb48d2cf15f3596fef40a67acf8303d
#
_entry.id   3eb48d2cf15f3596fef40a67acf8303d
#
_cell.length_a   1.000
_cell.length_b   1.000
_cell.length_c   1.000
_cell.angle_alpha   90.00
_cell.angle_beta   90.00
_cell.angle_gamma   90.00
#
_symmetry.space_group_name_H-M   'P 1'
#
loop_
_entity.id
_entity.type
_entity.pdbx_description
1 polymer ?
#
loop_
_entity_poly.entity_id
_entity_poly.type
_entity_poly.pdbx_seq_one_letter_code
_entity_poly.pdbx_strand_id
1 'polypeptide(L)'
;MAKINDAWFTVEEINNETYAISEYGHWEKVHSFLLLGEKRAVLIDTGLGIDNIQRISKQLTSLPISVITTHVHWDHIGSHGAFDNIFVHKDEVDWLIHGIPKLSIEQIRMDVGRNITLPTPKTFNPSNYKPFQGQPSGVLEDGNVIDIGNRKLSILHTPGHSPGHISLLDHKYGYLFTGDLLYDQAPIYAFFPTTSPEDLVQSLEKIANLSSLTKIFGSHHTLGLDPSILLEVKKAVITLRENNLVRFGTGIHRFNGFSIQF
;
A
#
# COMPACT_ATOMS: atom_id res chain seq x y z
N MET A 1 -6.24 1.73 -24.69
CA MET A 1 -7.63 1.91 -24.16
C MET A 1 -8.02 3.38 -24.17
N ALA A 2 -9.34 3.71 -24.14
CA ALA A 2 -9.75 5.10 -23.94
C ALA A 2 -9.27 5.60 -22.58
N LYS A 3 -8.75 6.82 -22.52
CA LYS A 3 -8.31 7.45 -21.27
C LYS A 3 -9.53 7.58 -20.34
N ILE A 4 -9.50 6.95 -19.16
CA ILE A 4 -10.54 7.14 -18.15
C ILE A 4 -10.41 8.57 -17.64
N ASN A 5 -11.46 9.35 -17.83
CA ASN A 5 -11.54 10.71 -17.28
C ASN A 5 -12.45 10.68 -16.06
N ASP A 6 -11.87 10.89 -14.89
CA ASP A 6 -12.54 10.83 -13.60
C ASP A 6 -12.26 12.10 -12.79
N ALA A 7 -13.21 12.48 -11.94
CA ALA A 7 -13.07 13.71 -11.14
C ALA A 7 -12.18 13.49 -9.91
N TRP A 8 -12.11 12.28 -9.40
CA TRP A 8 -11.36 11.93 -8.19
C TRP A 8 -10.13 11.09 -8.48
N PHE A 9 -10.28 9.99 -9.23
CA PHE A 9 -9.19 9.09 -9.53
C PHE A 9 -8.38 9.51 -10.76
N THR A 10 -7.07 9.44 -10.66
CA THR A 10 -6.16 9.46 -11.81
C THR A 10 -5.78 8.02 -12.14
N VAL A 11 -6.02 7.61 -13.39
CA VAL A 11 -5.63 6.28 -13.87
C VAL A 11 -4.42 6.40 -14.78
N GLU A 12 -3.35 5.70 -14.41
CA GLU A 12 -2.08 5.69 -15.14
C GLU A 12 -1.77 4.27 -15.59
N GLU A 13 -1.64 4.08 -16.90
CA GLU A 13 -1.24 2.81 -17.50
C GLU A 13 0.28 2.66 -17.38
N ILE A 14 0.73 1.76 -16.50
CA ILE A 14 2.15 1.40 -16.33
C ILE A 14 2.60 0.53 -17.50
N ASN A 15 1.76 -0.43 -17.86
CA ASN A 15 1.81 -1.23 -19.08
C ASN A 15 0.41 -1.80 -19.35
N ASN A 16 0.25 -2.55 -20.47
CA ASN A 16 -1.04 -3.08 -20.89
C ASN A 16 -1.73 -4.06 -19.92
N GLU A 17 -1.05 -4.49 -18.86
CA GLU A 17 -1.57 -5.40 -17.83
C GLU A 17 -1.41 -4.83 -16.40
N THR A 18 -0.98 -3.58 -16.26
CA THR A 18 -0.74 -2.96 -14.95
C THR A 18 -1.17 -1.50 -14.95
N TYR A 19 -2.05 -1.14 -14.04
CA TYR A 19 -2.58 0.21 -13.88
C TYR A 19 -2.39 0.68 -12.45
N ALA A 20 -1.98 1.93 -12.27
CA ALA A 20 -2.11 2.64 -11.01
C ALA A 20 -3.43 3.42 -11.01
N ILE A 21 -4.15 3.38 -9.91
CA ILE A 21 -5.36 4.16 -9.64
C ILE A 21 -5.03 5.03 -8.44
N SER A 22 -4.81 6.32 -8.69
CA SER A 22 -4.21 7.25 -7.74
C SER A 22 -5.21 8.28 -7.26
N GLU A 23 -5.13 8.64 -5.98
CA GLU A 23 -5.98 9.63 -5.32
C GLU A 23 -5.17 10.90 -4.99
N TYR A 24 -4.67 11.60 -6.03
CA TYR A 24 -3.83 12.81 -5.87
C TYR A 24 -4.55 14.01 -5.26
N GLY A 25 -5.87 13.96 -5.18
CA GLY A 25 -6.69 14.98 -4.52
C GLY A 25 -6.62 15.00 -3.00
N HIS A 26 -5.93 14.05 -2.39
CA HIS A 26 -5.74 13.95 -0.95
C HIS A 26 -4.26 14.13 -0.57
N TRP A 27 -3.98 14.55 0.66
CA TRP A 27 -2.61 14.77 1.12
C TRP A 27 -1.77 13.50 1.18
N GLU A 28 -2.38 12.33 1.41
CA GLU A 28 -1.71 11.02 1.37
C GLU A 28 -1.27 10.62 -0.04
N LYS A 29 -1.94 11.12 -1.10
CA LYS A 29 -1.66 10.77 -2.50
C LYS A 29 -1.52 9.26 -2.71
N VAL A 30 -2.53 8.52 -2.28
CA VAL A 30 -2.54 7.06 -2.26
C VAL A 30 -2.59 6.48 -3.66
N HIS A 31 -1.91 5.36 -3.86
CA HIS A 31 -1.94 4.53 -5.07
C HIS A 31 -2.47 3.13 -4.75
N SER A 32 -3.44 2.68 -5.52
CA SER A 32 -3.83 1.27 -5.63
C SER A 32 -3.40 0.74 -6.98
N PHE A 33 -3.07 -0.56 -7.08
CA PHE A 33 -2.55 -1.11 -8.32
C PHE A 33 -3.43 -2.26 -8.83
N LEU A 34 -3.94 -2.14 -10.06
CA LEU A 34 -4.69 -3.19 -10.73
C LEU A 34 -3.77 -3.97 -11.67
N LEU A 35 -3.61 -5.27 -11.39
CA LEU A 35 -2.77 -6.19 -12.13
C LEU A 35 -3.65 -7.20 -12.85
N LEU A 36 -3.54 -7.24 -14.17
CA LEU A 36 -4.31 -8.16 -15.00
C LEU A 36 -3.51 -9.45 -15.26
N GLY A 37 -4.20 -10.57 -15.15
CA GLY A 37 -3.74 -11.87 -15.63
C GLY A 37 -4.68 -12.41 -16.70
N GLU A 38 -4.50 -13.67 -17.09
CA GLU A 38 -5.41 -14.33 -18.07
C GLU A 38 -6.73 -14.78 -17.44
N LYS A 39 -6.72 -15.15 -16.17
CA LYS A 39 -7.87 -15.79 -15.49
C LYS A 39 -8.57 -14.85 -14.50
N ARG A 40 -7.84 -13.97 -13.88
CA ARG A 40 -8.31 -13.03 -12.86
C ARG A 40 -7.43 -11.81 -12.80
N ALA A 41 -7.89 -10.79 -12.09
CA ALA A 41 -7.10 -9.62 -11.74
C ALA A 41 -6.85 -9.56 -10.23
N VAL A 42 -5.76 -8.91 -9.86
CA VAL A 42 -5.46 -8.52 -8.47
C VAL A 42 -5.54 -7.01 -8.38
N LEU A 43 -6.25 -6.51 -7.37
CA LEU A 43 -6.19 -5.11 -6.94
C LEU A 43 -5.40 -5.06 -5.63
N ILE A 44 -4.26 -4.39 -5.64
CA ILE A 44 -3.46 -4.14 -4.44
C ILE A 44 -4.02 -2.89 -3.79
N ASP A 45 -4.57 -3.03 -2.60
CA ASP A 45 -5.27 -2.03 -1.80
C ASP A 45 -6.50 -1.41 -2.50
N THR A 46 -7.30 -0.65 -1.76
CA THR A 46 -8.53 -0.04 -2.28
C THR A 46 -8.68 1.44 -1.94
N GLY A 47 -7.56 2.08 -1.56
CA GLY A 47 -7.45 3.52 -1.35
C GLY A 47 -8.24 4.06 -0.16
N LEU A 48 -8.48 5.35 -0.20
CA LEU A 48 -9.08 6.16 0.87
C LEU A 48 -10.58 5.89 1.11
N GLY A 49 -11.29 5.36 0.10
CA GLY A 49 -12.75 5.22 0.19
C GLY A 49 -13.52 6.53 0.15
N ILE A 50 -12.90 7.62 -0.31
CA ILE A 50 -13.59 8.88 -0.62
C ILE A 50 -14.53 8.68 -1.80
N ASP A 51 -14.09 7.91 -2.80
CA ASP A 51 -14.93 7.39 -3.87
C ASP A 51 -14.69 5.87 -4.02
N ASN A 52 -15.61 5.17 -4.68
CA ASN A 52 -15.55 3.73 -4.85
C ASN A 52 -14.62 3.35 -6.02
N ILE A 53 -13.43 2.85 -5.70
CA ILE A 53 -12.43 2.41 -6.68
C ILE A 53 -12.92 1.25 -7.58
N GLN A 54 -13.91 0.45 -7.12
CA GLN A 54 -14.45 -0.65 -7.91
C GLN A 54 -15.04 -0.17 -9.24
N ARG A 55 -15.65 1.03 -9.28
CA ARG A 55 -16.22 1.59 -10.51
C ARG A 55 -15.15 1.90 -11.57
N ILE A 56 -13.91 2.18 -11.14
CA ILE A 56 -12.76 2.38 -12.03
C ILE A 56 -12.20 1.04 -12.46
N SER A 57 -11.94 0.14 -11.51
CA SER A 57 -11.36 -1.17 -11.83
C SER A 57 -12.25 -1.99 -12.77
N LYS A 58 -13.58 -1.89 -12.66
CA LYS A 58 -14.55 -2.52 -13.60
C LYS A 58 -14.57 -1.90 -15.00
N GLN A 59 -14.08 -0.69 -15.18
CA GLN A 59 -13.89 -0.10 -16.52
C GLN A 59 -12.61 -0.60 -17.18
N LEU A 60 -11.61 -0.99 -16.38
CA LEU A 60 -10.31 -1.48 -16.85
C LEU A 60 -10.33 -2.97 -17.17
N THR A 61 -11.19 -3.75 -16.50
CA THR A 61 -11.27 -5.19 -16.72
C THR A 61 -12.63 -5.77 -16.39
N SER A 62 -13.01 -6.82 -17.12
CA SER A 62 -14.16 -7.69 -16.80
C SER A 62 -13.77 -8.95 -16.01
N LEU A 63 -12.47 -9.15 -15.73
CA LEU A 63 -12.00 -10.30 -14.99
C LEU A 63 -12.47 -10.25 -13.53
N PRO A 64 -12.65 -11.41 -12.87
CA PRO A 64 -12.85 -11.46 -11.44
C PRO A 64 -11.68 -10.80 -10.70
N ILE A 65 -11.96 -9.87 -9.80
CA ILE A 65 -10.96 -9.13 -9.02
C ILE A 65 -10.84 -9.73 -7.63
N SER A 66 -9.60 -10.04 -7.21
CA SER A 66 -9.24 -10.31 -5.82
C SER A 66 -8.46 -9.12 -5.26
N VAL A 67 -8.86 -8.62 -4.11
CA VAL A 67 -8.14 -7.57 -3.39
C VAL A 67 -7.05 -8.21 -2.54
N ILE A 68 -5.82 -7.73 -2.67
CA ILE A 68 -4.70 -8.08 -1.80
C ILE A 68 -4.35 -6.85 -1.00
N THR A 69 -4.56 -6.93 0.31
CA THR A 69 -4.31 -5.82 1.23
C THR A 69 -2.85 -5.82 1.65
N THR A 70 -2.12 -4.74 1.39
CA THR A 70 -0.74 -4.61 1.85
C THR A 70 -0.69 -4.55 3.36
N HIS A 71 -1.59 -3.79 3.96
CA HIS A 71 -1.79 -3.68 5.42
C HIS A 71 -3.15 -3.02 5.73
N VAL A 72 -3.60 -3.15 6.98
CA VAL A 72 -4.92 -2.67 7.40
C VAL A 72 -4.80 -1.26 8.01
N HIS A 73 -4.45 -0.26 7.16
CA HIS A 73 -4.67 1.14 7.49
C HIS A 73 -5.85 1.70 6.70
N TRP A 74 -6.48 2.76 7.24
CA TRP A 74 -7.75 3.30 6.75
C TRP A 74 -7.68 3.78 5.29
N ASP A 75 -6.53 4.23 4.87
CA ASP A 75 -6.24 4.76 3.53
C ASP A 75 -5.89 3.66 2.50
N HIS A 76 -5.80 2.41 2.92
CA HIS A 76 -5.60 1.24 2.06
C HIS A 76 -6.83 0.35 1.92
N ILE A 77 -7.77 0.45 2.86
CA ILE A 77 -8.94 -0.44 2.94
C ILE A 77 -10.29 0.27 2.67
N GLY A 78 -10.24 1.52 2.25
CA GLY A 78 -11.44 2.39 2.20
C GLY A 78 -12.58 1.90 1.32
N SER A 79 -12.29 1.20 0.22
CA SER A 79 -13.32 0.61 -0.65
C SER A 79 -13.39 -0.91 -0.57
N HIS A 80 -12.81 -1.57 0.45
CA HIS A 80 -12.85 -3.04 0.60
C HIS A 80 -14.29 -3.59 0.56
N GLY A 81 -15.24 -2.90 1.18
CA GLY A 81 -16.64 -3.31 1.20
C GLY A 81 -17.32 -3.41 -0.16
N ALA A 82 -16.69 -2.97 -1.24
CA ALA A 82 -17.18 -3.13 -2.61
C ALA A 82 -16.74 -4.45 -3.27
N PHE A 83 -15.89 -5.26 -2.62
CA PHE A 83 -15.31 -6.48 -3.18
C PHE A 83 -15.66 -7.71 -2.34
N ASP A 84 -15.89 -8.84 -3.02
CA ASP A 84 -16.23 -10.10 -2.37
C ASP A 84 -15.00 -10.93 -1.97
N ASN A 85 -13.85 -10.71 -2.62
CA ASN A 85 -12.64 -11.51 -2.41
C ASN A 85 -11.51 -10.61 -1.86
N ILE A 86 -11.34 -10.60 -0.54
CA ILE A 86 -10.37 -9.80 0.18
C ILE A 86 -9.39 -10.72 0.90
N PHE A 87 -8.10 -10.51 0.68
CA PHE A 87 -7.03 -11.26 1.32
C PHE A 87 -6.14 -10.32 2.12
N VAL A 88 -5.77 -10.73 3.33
CA VAL A 88 -4.94 -9.98 4.26
C VAL A 88 -3.92 -10.91 4.91
N HIS A 89 -2.80 -10.38 5.35
CA HIS A 89 -1.84 -11.16 6.15
C HIS A 89 -2.46 -11.60 7.48
N LYS A 90 -2.12 -12.80 7.96
CA LYS A 90 -2.68 -13.39 9.19
C LYS A 90 -2.60 -12.47 10.40
N ASP A 91 -1.52 -11.72 10.52
CA ASP A 91 -1.24 -10.86 11.69
C ASP A 91 -2.05 -9.55 11.69
N GLU A 92 -2.87 -9.30 10.65
CA GLU A 92 -3.79 -8.15 10.57
C GLU A 92 -5.26 -8.54 10.44
N VAL A 93 -5.59 -9.81 10.51
CA VAL A 93 -6.99 -10.28 10.50
C VAL A 93 -7.80 -9.62 11.61
N ASP A 94 -7.24 -9.53 12.81
CA ASP A 94 -7.90 -8.89 13.97
C ASP A 94 -8.15 -7.39 13.73
N TRP A 95 -7.19 -6.70 13.11
CA TRP A 95 -7.35 -5.28 12.77
C TRP A 95 -8.42 -5.06 11.70
N LEU A 96 -8.51 -5.94 10.72
CA LEU A 96 -9.53 -5.85 9.68
C LEU A 96 -10.95 -6.06 10.26
N ILE A 97 -11.08 -6.89 11.29
CA ILE A 97 -12.38 -7.20 11.92
C ILE A 97 -12.76 -6.14 12.94
N HIS A 98 -11.83 -5.73 13.79
CA HIS A 98 -12.10 -4.93 14.99
C HIS A 98 -11.60 -3.48 14.89
N GLY A 99 -10.79 -3.17 13.87
CA GLY A 99 -10.13 -1.87 13.71
C GLY A 99 -8.74 -1.83 14.33
N ILE A 100 -7.99 -0.80 13.97
CA ILE A 100 -6.60 -0.60 14.39
C ILE A 100 -6.55 -0.22 15.87
N PRO A 101 -5.78 -0.93 16.70
CA PRO A 101 -5.66 -0.60 18.11
C PRO A 101 -5.18 0.84 18.35
N LYS A 102 -5.81 1.55 19.29
CA LYS A 102 -5.46 2.93 19.69
C LYS A 102 -5.65 4.01 18.63
N LEU A 103 -6.25 3.70 17.48
CA LEU A 103 -6.62 4.68 16.47
C LEU A 103 -8.13 4.95 16.56
N SER A 104 -8.53 6.15 16.96
CA SER A 104 -9.94 6.50 17.11
C SER A 104 -10.58 6.82 15.76
N ILE A 105 -11.90 6.60 15.68
CA ILE A 105 -12.67 6.96 14.48
C ILE A 105 -12.67 8.47 14.22
N GLU A 106 -12.58 9.29 15.29
CA GLU A 106 -12.50 10.73 15.20
C GLU A 106 -11.19 11.15 14.52
N GLN A 107 -10.07 10.50 14.88
CA GLN A 107 -8.77 10.76 14.24
C GLN A 107 -8.83 10.38 12.75
N ILE A 108 -9.35 9.20 12.43
CA ILE A 108 -9.51 8.76 11.02
C ILE A 108 -10.36 9.76 10.23
N ARG A 109 -11.47 10.25 10.80
CA ARG A 109 -12.34 11.24 10.15
C ARG A 109 -11.65 12.59 9.92
N MET A 110 -10.80 13.01 10.85
CA MET A 110 -9.98 14.21 10.67
C MET A 110 -8.98 14.02 9.54
N ASP A 111 -8.30 12.88 9.50
CA ASP A 111 -7.26 12.60 8.51
C ASP A 111 -7.85 12.44 7.10
N VAL A 112 -8.93 11.66 6.93
CA VAL A 112 -9.60 11.49 5.63
C VAL A 112 -10.23 12.78 5.10
N GLY A 113 -10.59 13.71 5.98
CA GLY A 113 -11.15 15.01 5.60
C GLY A 113 -10.11 16.11 5.36
N ARG A 114 -8.83 15.85 5.65
CA ARG A 114 -7.77 16.86 5.63
C ARG A 114 -7.24 17.12 4.22
N ASN A 115 -7.00 18.40 3.90
CA ASN A 115 -6.30 18.84 2.68
C ASN A 115 -6.79 18.19 1.38
N ILE A 116 -8.11 18.07 1.23
CA ILE A 116 -8.73 17.62 -0.02
C ILE A 116 -8.68 18.78 -1.03
N THR A 117 -8.11 18.53 -2.20
CA THR A 117 -7.87 19.53 -3.25
C THR A 117 -8.68 19.32 -4.53
N LEU A 118 -9.31 18.15 -4.69
CA LEU A 118 -10.19 17.83 -5.81
C LEU A 118 -11.65 17.71 -5.35
N PRO A 119 -12.61 17.86 -6.27
CA PRO A 119 -14.02 17.64 -5.96
C PRO A 119 -14.27 16.20 -5.52
N THR A 120 -14.90 16.02 -4.37
CA THR A 120 -15.34 14.72 -3.88
C THR A 120 -16.73 14.38 -4.34
N PRO A 121 -17.13 13.09 -4.39
CA PRO A 121 -18.50 12.69 -4.60
C PRO A 121 -19.45 13.37 -3.60
N LYS A 122 -20.65 13.75 -4.05
CA LYS A 122 -21.68 14.38 -3.18
C LYS A 122 -22.09 13.50 -2.00
N THR A 123 -21.88 12.21 -2.08
CA THR A 123 -22.15 11.22 -1.04
C THR A 123 -21.07 11.14 0.03
N PHE A 124 -19.89 11.69 -0.25
CA PHE A 124 -18.78 11.69 0.70
C PHE A 124 -18.97 12.77 1.76
N ASN A 125 -18.87 12.34 3.02
CA ASN A 125 -18.84 13.24 4.18
C ASN A 125 -17.86 12.66 5.20
N PRO A 126 -16.74 13.35 5.48
CA PRO A 126 -15.76 12.87 6.44
C PRO A 126 -16.33 12.55 7.82
N SER A 127 -17.33 13.32 8.29
CA SER A 127 -17.97 13.09 9.59
C SER A 127 -18.71 11.75 9.69
N ASN A 128 -19.11 11.18 8.56
CA ASN A 128 -19.79 9.89 8.47
C ASN A 128 -18.85 8.75 8.00
N TYR A 129 -17.61 9.08 7.69
CA TYR A 129 -16.66 8.09 7.21
C TYR A 129 -16.45 6.96 8.23
N LYS A 130 -16.38 5.75 7.71
CA LYS A 130 -16.04 4.54 8.47
C LYS A 130 -15.10 3.69 7.61
N PRO A 131 -13.91 3.36 8.11
CA PRO A 131 -13.06 2.38 7.44
C PRO A 131 -13.79 1.03 7.37
N PHE A 132 -13.44 0.22 6.39
CA PHE A 132 -14.00 -1.13 6.28
C PHE A 132 -13.67 -1.94 7.54
N GLN A 133 -14.64 -2.71 8.00
CA GLN A 133 -14.47 -3.75 9.00
C GLN A 133 -15.23 -5.00 8.54
N GLY A 134 -14.56 -6.15 8.53
CA GLY A 134 -15.17 -7.40 8.08
C GLY A 134 -14.20 -8.57 8.07
N GLN A 135 -14.74 -9.76 7.79
CA GLN A 135 -13.92 -10.97 7.65
C GLN A 135 -13.20 -10.97 6.29
N PRO A 136 -11.92 -11.31 6.22
CA PRO A 136 -11.26 -11.57 4.94
C PRO A 136 -11.80 -12.87 4.32
N SER A 137 -11.72 -12.96 2.99
CA SER A 137 -12.04 -14.20 2.24
C SER A 137 -10.94 -15.23 2.34
N GLY A 138 -9.72 -14.81 2.67
CA GLY A 138 -8.57 -15.68 2.85
C GLY A 138 -7.41 -14.95 3.53
N VAL A 139 -6.47 -15.74 3.99
CA VAL A 139 -5.32 -15.29 4.78
C VAL A 139 -4.04 -15.55 4.00
N LEU A 140 -3.10 -14.60 4.09
CA LEU A 140 -1.79 -14.66 3.45
C LEU A 140 -0.68 -14.83 4.48
N GLU A 141 0.41 -15.46 4.03
CA GLU A 141 1.65 -15.62 4.79
C GLU A 141 2.86 -15.36 3.87
N ASP A 142 4.04 -15.16 4.47
CA ASP A 142 5.30 -15.04 3.74
C ASP A 142 5.52 -16.23 2.80
N GLY A 143 5.96 -15.94 1.58
CA GLY A 143 6.23 -16.97 0.57
C GLY A 143 5.00 -17.48 -0.17
N ASN A 144 3.76 -17.08 0.19
CA ASN A 144 2.61 -17.43 -0.62
C ASN A 144 2.77 -16.90 -2.04
N VAL A 145 2.24 -17.64 -3.03
CA VAL A 145 2.26 -17.23 -4.44
C VAL A 145 0.84 -17.14 -4.97
N ILE A 146 0.49 -15.98 -5.49
CA ILE A 146 -0.80 -15.73 -6.15
C ILE A 146 -0.59 -15.89 -7.65
N ASP A 147 -1.22 -16.90 -8.25
CA ASP A 147 -1.19 -17.16 -9.69
C ASP A 147 -2.47 -16.61 -10.33
N ILE A 148 -2.34 -15.64 -11.23
CA ILE A 148 -3.46 -15.03 -11.95
C ILE A 148 -3.54 -15.48 -13.42
N GLY A 149 -2.82 -16.56 -13.75
CA GLY A 149 -2.74 -17.19 -15.06
C GLY A 149 -1.33 -17.08 -15.64
N ASN A 150 -1.07 -16.10 -16.47
CA ASN A 150 0.26 -15.85 -17.07
C ASN A 150 1.19 -14.98 -16.18
N ARG A 151 0.82 -14.74 -14.92
CA ARG A 151 1.51 -13.82 -13.99
C ARG A 151 1.45 -14.37 -12.57
N LYS A 152 2.59 -14.38 -11.88
CA LYS A 152 2.73 -14.84 -10.49
C LYS A 152 3.25 -13.72 -9.61
N LEU A 153 2.63 -13.57 -8.45
CA LEU A 153 2.98 -12.58 -7.43
C LEU A 153 3.41 -13.32 -6.17
N SER A 154 4.63 -13.10 -5.68
CA SER A 154 5.06 -13.60 -4.37
C SER A 154 4.73 -12.61 -3.28
N ILE A 155 4.17 -13.11 -2.17
CA ILE A 155 3.95 -12.36 -0.95
C ILE A 155 5.23 -12.37 -0.13
N LEU A 156 5.69 -11.20 0.24
CA LEU A 156 6.81 -10.97 1.13
C LEU A 156 6.27 -10.34 2.41
N HIS A 157 6.33 -11.02 3.54
CA HIS A 157 6.01 -10.43 4.84
C HIS A 157 7.09 -9.40 5.18
N THR A 158 6.69 -8.15 5.32
CA THR A 158 7.55 -6.98 5.53
C THR A 158 7.01 -6.12 6.67
N PRO A 159 6.97 -6.67 7.92
CA PRO A 159 6.39 -5.99 9.07
C PRO A 159 7.21 -4.76 9.50
N GLY A 160 6.64 -3.97 10.40
CA GLY A 160 7.29 -2.83 11.03
C GLY A 160 6.45 -1.56 10.96
N HIS A 161 5.93 -1.19 9.78
CA HIS A 161 4.90 -0.16 9.65
C HIS A 161 3.58 -0.63 10.27
N SER A 162 3.25 -1.89 10.07
CA SER A 162 2.22 -2.63 10.79
C SER A 162 2.66 -4.09 10.98
N PRO A 163 2.02 -4.89 11.85
CA PRO A 163 2.49 -6.24 12.16
C PRO A 163 2.36 -7.22 11.00
N GLY A 164 1.36 -7.08 10.15
CA GLY A 164 1.12 -7.95 9.01
C GLY A 164 1.33 -7.26 7.65
N HIS A 165 2.08 -6.16 7.63
CA HIS A 165 2.41 -5.49 6.38
C HIS A 165 3.10 -6.46 5.41
N ILE A 166 2.69 -6.43 4.13
CA ILE A 166 3.28 -7.24 3.06
C ILE A 166 3.70 -6.37 1.86
N SER A 167 4.74 -6.83 1.19
CA SER A 167 5.10 -6.37 -0.16
C SER A 167 4.80 -7.48 -1.17
N LEU A 168 4.57 -7.12 -2.43
CA LEU A 168 4.29 -8.08 -3.51
C LEU A 168 5.37 -8.00 -4.59
N LEU A 169 5.99 -9.14 -4.92
CA LEU A 169 6.96 -9.25 -6.01
C LEU A 169 6.27 -9.86 -7.25
N ASP A 170 6.18 -9.09 -8.30
CA ASP A 170 5.69 -9.52 -9.60
C ASP A 170 6.84 -10.13 -10.43
N HIS A 171 6.77 -11.44 -10.65
CA HIS A 171 7.80 -12.16 -11.39
C HIS A 171 7.76 -11.93 -12.91
N LYS A 172 6.63 -11.46 -13.45
CA LYS A 172 6.49 -11.23 -14.90
C LYS A 172 7.22 -9.98 -15.35
N TYR A 173 7.07 -8.91 -14.60
CA TYR A 173 7.61 -7.59 -14.96
C TYR A 173 8.78 -7.15 -14.08
N GLY A 174 9.12 -7.90 -13.03
CA GLY A 174 10.12 -7.49 -12.06
C GLY A 174 9.69 -6.26 -11.23
N TYR A 175 8.39 -6.10 -10.99
CA TYR A 175 7.85 -5.02 -10.17
C TYR A 175 7.80 -5.43 -8.71
N LEU A 176 8.16 -4.51 -7.82
CA LEU A 176 7.97 -4.66 -6.40
C LEU A 176 6.97 -3.62 -5.90
N PHE A 177 5.84 -4.06 -5.38
CA PHE A 177 4.85 -3.20 -4.72
C PHE A 177 5.14 -3.24 -3.22
N THR A 178 5.53 -2.11 -2.67
CA THR A 178 6.09 -2.03 -1.31
C THR A 178 5.10 -1.57 -0.25
N GLY A 179 3.85 -1.24 -0.61
CA GLY A 179 2.94 -0.64 0.36
C GLY A 179 3.59 0.58 1.02
N ASP A 180 3.58 0.60 2.35
CA ASP A 180 4.14 1.68 3.17
C ASP A 180 5.55 1.39 3.69
N LEU A 181 6.21 0.38 3.11
CA LEU A 181 7.60 0.09 3.46
C LEU A 181 8.61 1.03 2.78
N LEU A 182 8.34 1.47 1.53
CA LEU A 182 9.25 2.33 0.77
C LEU A 182 8.50 3.23 -0.20
N TYR A 183 8.56 4.53 0.04
CA TYR A 183 8.09 5.62 -0.80
C TYR A 183 8.93 6.88 -0.52
N ASP A 184 8.73 7.95 -1.31
CA ASP A 184 9.43 9.23 -1.16
C ASP A 184 8.50 10.36 -0.64
N GLN A 185 9.03 11.58 -0.54
CA GLN A 185 8.35 12.84 -0.22
C GLN A 185 7.73 12.94 1.19
N ALA A 186 7.55 11.82 1.89
CA ALA A 186 7.13 11.80 3.29
C ALA A 186 7.95 10.76 4.08
N PRO A 187 8.05 10.85 5.40
CA PRO A 187 8.69 9.81 6.19
C PRO A 187 7.93 8.50 6.18
N ILE A 188 8.64 7.39 6.06
CA ILE A 188 8.12 6.06 6.36
C ILE A 188 7.93 5.98 7.88
N TYR A 189 6.74 5.64 8.33
CA TYR A 189 6.40 5.72 9.74
C TYR A 189 6.60 4.41 10.48
N ALA A 190 7.42 4.44 11.54
CA ALA A 190 7.52 3.39 12.55
C ALA A 190 7.69 3.99 13.96
N PHE A 191 6.88 5.03 14.29
CA PHE A 191 6.92 5.72 15.58
C PHE A 191 5.63 5.57 16.39
N PHE A 192 4.58 4.99 15.83
CA PHE A 192 3.34 4.72 16.55
C PHE A 192 3.47 3.48 17.45
N PRO A 193 2.67 3.34 18.54
CA PRO A 193 2.71 2.18 19.41
C PRO A 193 2.37 0.84 18.75
N THR A 194 1.83 0.87 17.54
CA THR A 194 1.46 -0.31 16.74
C THR A 194 2.53 -0.69 15.72
N THR A 195 3.61 0.07 15.64
CA THR A 195 4.74 -0.13 14.72
C THR A 195 5.94 -0.75 15.42
N SER A 196 6.92 -1.21 14.65
CA SER A 196 8.19 -1.75 15.15
C SER A 196 9.36 -1.20 14.34
N PRO A 197 10.20 -0.31 14.92
CA PRO A 197 11.41 0.16 14.27
C PRO A 197 12.34 -0.96 13.80
N GLU A 198 12.53 -1.99 14.63
CA GLU A 198 13.43 -3.11 14.30
C GLU A 198 12.91 -3.93 13.13
N ASP A 199 11.61 -4.28 13.15
CA ASP A 199 11.00 -5.04 12.06
C ASP A 199 10.98 -4.24 10.76
N LEU A 200 10.75 -2.90 10.82
CA LEU A 200 10.81 -2.04 9.64
C LEU A 200 12.20 -2.08 9.00
N VAL A 201 13.26 -1.96 9.80
CA VAL A 201 14.63 -1.98 9.29
C VAL A 201 14.99 -3.36 8.73
N GLN A 202 14.55 -4.46 9.36
CA GLN A 202 14.73 -5.82 8.83
C GLN A 202 13.96 -5.99 7.49
N SER A 203 12.76 -5.45 7.39
CA SER A 203 11.96 -5.47 6.16
C SER A 203 12.60 -4.68 5.02
N LEU A 204 13.15 -3.51 5.32
CA LEU A 204 13.94 -2.73 4.37
C LEU A 204 15.20 -3.50 3.90
N GLU A 205 15.90 -4.15 4.83
CA GLU A 205 17.05 -5.00 4.50
C GLU A 205 16.64 -6.19 3.62
N LYS A 206 15.50 -6.83 3.90
CA LYS A 206 14.93 -7.93 3.10
C LYS A 206 14.72 -7.50 1.66
N ILE A 207 14.02 -6.38 1.41
CA ILE A 207 13.76 -5.92 0.04
C ILE A 207 15.02 -5.38 -0.65
N ALA A 208 15.95 -4.78 0.09
CA ALA A 208 17.22 -4.29 -0.47
C ALA A 208 18.13 -5.40 -1.02
N ASN A 209 17.89 -6.65 -0.62
CA ASN A 209 18.63 -7.81 -1.13
C ASN A 209 17.94 -8.47 -2.35
N LEU A 210 16.79 -7.98 -2.79
CA LEU A 210 16.16 -8.45 -4.02
C LEU A 210 16.98 -8.01 -5.23
N SER A 211 16.96 -8.84 -6.26
CA SER A 211 17.64 -8.59 -7.54
C SER A 211 16.63 -8.63 -8.70
N SER A 212 17.06 -8.15 -9.85
CA SER A 212 16.29 -8.21 -11.09
C SER A 212 14.99 -7.42 -11.06
N LEU A 213 14.88 -6.40 -10.20
CA LEU A 213 13.77 -5.47 -10.19
C LEU A 213 13.90 -4.46 -11.34
N THR A 214 12.78 -4.16 -11.97
CA THR A 214 12.69 -3.14 -13.03
C THR A 214 12.03 -1.86 -12.54
N LYS A 215 11.16 -1.95 -11.52
CA LYS A 215 10.48 -0.81 -10.91
C LYS A 215 10.01 -1.15 -9.48
N ILE A 216 9.95 -0.12 -8.63
CA ILE A 216 9.41 -0.22 -7.26
C ILE A 216 8.23 0.73 -7.17
N PHE A 217 7.11 0.27 -6.62
CA PHE A 217 5.89 1.04 -6.44
C PHE A 217 5.50 1.07 -4.96
N GLY A 218 5.70 2.23 -4.32
CA GLY A 218 5.13 2.52 -3.02
C GLY A 218 3.66 2.93 -3.13
N SER A 219 2.95 2.92 -2.01
CA SER A 219 1.53 3.28 -2.00
C SER A 219 1.28 4.78 -1.91
N HIS A 220 2.30 5.62 -1.81
CA HIS A 220 2.18 7.07 -1.62
C HIS A 220 3.09 7.90 -2.54
N HIS A 221 2.65 9.12 -2.85
CA HIS A 221 3.38 10.23 -3.46
C HIS A 221 3.89 9.98 -4.87
N THR A 222 5.17 9.61 -5.05
CA THR A 222 5.74 9.41 -6.40
C THR A 222 5.38 8.03 -6.94
N LEU A 223 4.69 8.01 -8.08
CA LEU A 223 4.37 6.77 -8.76
C LEU A 223 5.64 6.16 -9.40
N GLY A 224 6.16 5.16 -8.75
CA GLY A 224 7.27 4.34 -9.27
C GLY A 224 8.66 4.93 -9.06
N LEU A 225 9.44 4.24 -8.23
CA LEU A 225 10.82 4.53 -7.93
C LEU A 225 11.78 3.68 -8.78
N ASP A 226 12.96 4.21 -9.05
CA ASP A 226 14.03 3.46 -9.71
C ASP A 226 14.63 2.44 -8.71
N PRO A 227 14.87 1.18 -9.11
CA PRO A 227 15.44 0.17 -8.22
C PRO A 227 16.82 0.51 -7.63
N SER A 228 17.57 1.45 -8.21
CA SER A 228 18.82 1.93 -7.63
C SER A 228 18.66 2.53 -6.22
N ILE A 229 17.45 2.94 -5.83
CA ILE A 229 17.16 3.39 -4.47
C ILE A 229 17.49 2.32 -3.41
N LEU A 230 17.46 1.03 -3.77
CA LEU A 230 17.82 -0.04 -2.86
C LEU A 230 19.27 0.01 -2.39
N LEU A 231 20.16 0.64 -3.14
CA LEU A 231 21.53 0.91 -2.69
C LEU A 231 21.54 1.93 -1.54
N GLU A 232 20.68 2.94 -1.61
CA GLU A 232 20.51 3.93 -0.54
C GLU A 232 19.80 3.30 0.68
N VAL A 233 18.85 2.40 0.46
CA VAL A 233 18.21 1.62 1.54
C VAL A 233 19.26 0.78 2.28
N LYS A 234 20.17 0.09 1.60
CA LYS A 234 21.27 -0.66 2.24
C LYS A 234 22.15 0.25 3.10
N LYS A 235 22.54 1.41 2.58
CA LYS A 235 23.35 2.39 3.34
C LYS A 235 22.58 2.91 4.56
N ALA A 236 21.30 3.19 4.39
CA ALA A 236 20.43 3.65 5.49
C ALA A 236 20.34 2.63 6.62
N VAL A 237 20.10 1.35 6.31
CA VAL A 237 20.07 0.25 7.28
C VAL A 237 21.38 0.19 8.08
N ILE A 238 22.53 0.22 7.41
CA ILE A 238 23.85 0.21 8.07
C ILE A 238 23.99 1.43 8.99
N THR A 239 23.70 2.62 8.48
CA THR A 239 23.82 3.87 9.25
C THR A 239 22.94 3.87 10.50
N LEU A 240 21.68 3.41 10.37
CA LEU A 240 20.74 3.35 11.48
C LEU A 240 21.21 2.39 12.57
N ARG A 241 21.73 1.21 12.19
CA ARG A 241 22.24 0.20 13.14
C ARG A 241 23.53 0.64 13.83
N GLU A 242 24.52 1.12 13.09
CA GLU A 242 25.82 1.57 13.61
C GLU A 242 25.67 2.74 14.61
N ASN A 243 24.66 3.60 14.42
CA ASN A 243 24.41 4.73 15.30
C ASN A 243 23.35 4.46 16.38
N ASN A 244 22.88 3.21 16.55
CA ASN A 244 21.86 2.82 17.53
C ASN A 244 20.56 3.64 17.41
N LEU A 245 20.13 3.96 16.18
CA LEU A 245 18.95 4.79 15.89
C LEU A 245 17.67 3.97 15.69
N VAL A 246 17.76 2.64 15.60
CA VAL A 246 16.61 1.74 15.36
C VAL A 246 15.81 1.57 16.66
N ARG A 247 15.12 2.63 17.07
CA ARG A 247 14.29 2.64 18.30
C ARG A 247 13.36 3.85 18.30
N PHE A 248 12.26 3.74 19.02
CA PHE A 248 11.31 4.83 19.19
C PHE A 248 11.96 6.12 19.74
N GLY A 249 11.48 7.26 19.23
CA GLY A 249 11.84 8.59 19.74
C GLY A 249 13.16 9.13 19.20
N THR A 250 13.79 8.49 18.20
CA THR A 250 15.01 9.02 17.59
C THR A 250 14.74 10.06 16.50
N GLY A 251 13.46 10.22 16.10
CA GLY A 251 13.01 11.28 15.21
C GLY A 251 13.08 10.89 13.73
N ILE A 252 13.21 11.90 12.85
CA ILE A 252 13.21 11.70 11.39
C ILE A 252 14.65 11.56 10.89
N HIS A 253 14.94 10.43 10.26
CA HIS A 253 16.22 10.12 9.60
C HIS A 253 16.05 10.30 8.09
N ARG A 254 16.82 11.20 7.48
CA ARG A 254 16.75 11.53 6.06
C ARG A 254 17.88 10.88 5.28
N PHE A 255 17.52 10.23 4.17
CA PHE A 255 18.44 9.58 3.25
C PHE A 255 18.20 10.11 1.83
N ASN A 256 19.02 9.71 0.89
CA ASN A 256 18.83 10.10 -0.49
C ASN A 256 17.60 9.37 -1.08
N GLY A 257 16.54 10.12 -1.39
CA GLY A 257 15.31 9.64 -1.99
C GLY A 257 14.22 9.18 -1.03
N PHE A 258 14.46 9.08 0.29
CA PHE A 258 13.43 8.72 1.28
C PHE A 258 13.81 9.18 2.70
N SER A 259 12.87 9.03 3.64
CA SER A 259 13.13 9.26 5.06
C SER A 259 12.33 8.29 5.93
N ILE A 260 12.78 8.07 7.16
CA ILE A 260 12.14 7.17 8.13
C ILE A 260 11.95 7.94 9.42
N GLN A 261 10.84 7.70 10.11
CA GLN A 261 10.57 8.26 11.44
C GLN A 261 10.34 7.14 12.45
N PHE A 262 11.13 7.19 13.53
CA PHE A 262 11.03 6.30 14.68
C PHE A 262 10.55 6.99 15.96
#